data_dd19d484357b59dab7c94e2382a24979
#
_entry.id   dd19d484357b59dab7c94e2382a24979
#
_cell.length_a   1.000
_cell.length_b   1.000
_cell.length_c   1.000
_cell.angle_alpha   90.00
_cell.angle_beta   90.00
_cell.angle_gamma   90.00
#
_symmetry.space_group_name_H-M   'P 1'
#
loop_
_entity.id
_entity.type
_entity.pdbx_description
1 polymer ?
#
loop_
_entity_poly.entity_id
_entity_poly.type
_entity_poly.pdbx_seq_one_letter_code
_entity_poly.pdbx_strand_id
1 'polypeptide(L)'
;MIFRRLAFFCSCAALVSCGIPKPSAFYQQPVTQSAPGTLIGVQPYDPAIPGAAAYRILYDSTDEHGAAIPVSGVVYVPTAPPPPGGRNIVAWAHPTTGAAPGCAPSLNFERSGGISLAESIPGLPAFIAAGDIVAATDYPGLGTPEPHPYLIGNEEAYSIIDAARAARHLPGADASGKYVAWGHSQGAQAVMFVGQVSKQYAPDMTLAGVAAAAPPSDLLRELTVPFDGPSGRLFGAYVYQTWSQIYQVPITSVVDPRAIANVHKAAAKCISAAGEIISAGLAAHALNPVFLDHPPESTPPWPALFIENSPGHSPAEAPILIIQGSADTTVQPQYTHAFVHTLCSQHATLDYQELTGVPHLSTATKALPLAIPWIAARFAGTKAPDNCTG
;
A
#
# COMPACT_ATOMS: atom_id res chain seq x y z
N MET A 1 -30.72 -45.56 -45.81
CA MET A 1 -30.70 -44.08 -45.57
C MET A 1 -31.06 -43.85 -44.13
N ILE A 2 -30.03 -43.63 -43.28
CA ILE A 2 -30.22 -43.40 -41.83
C ILE A 2 -29.70 -41.98 -41.58
N PHE A 3 -30.60 -41.03 -41.32
CA PHE A 3 -30.24 -39.67 -40.89
C PHE A 3 -29.90 -39.67 -39.41
N ARG A 4 -28.60 -39.43 -39.07
CA ARG A 4 -28.13 -39.08 -37.72
C ARG A 4 -28.36 -37.61 -37.50
N ARG A 5 -29.22 -37.26 -36.56
CA ARG A 5 -29.35 -35.89 -36.01
C ARG A 5 -28.17 -35.65 -35.07
N LEU A 6 -27.27 -34.70 -35.43
CA LEU A 6 -26.32 -34.12 -34.51
C LEU A 6 -27.08 -33.14 -33.61
N ALA A 7 -27.08 -33.41 -32.31
CA ALA A 7 -27.55 -32.43 -31.31
C ALA A 7 -26.34 -31.53 -31.01
N PHE A 8 -26.47 -30.24 -31.33
CA PHE A 8 -25.59 -29.18 -30.88
C PHE A 8 -25.87 -28.89 -29.39
N PHE A 9 -24.96 -29.32 -28.51
CA PHE A 9 -24.93 -28.84 -27.13
C PHE A 9 -24.40 -27.40 -27.15
N CYS A 10 -25.29 -26.43 -27.02
CA CYS A 10 -24.94 -25.05 -26.75
C CYS A 10 -24.49 -24.97 -25.28
N SER A 11 -23.20 -25.03 -24.99
CA SER A 11 -22.64 -24.72 -23.68
C SER A 11 -22.80 -23.22 -23.44
N CYS A 12 -23.81 -22.84 -22.68
CA CYS A 12 -23.87 -21.54 -22.05
C CYS A 12 -22.69 -21.43 -21.06
N ALA A 13 -21.56 -20.87 -21.50
CA ALA A 13 -20.58 -20.34 -20.60
C ALA A 13 -21.22 -19.17 -19.86
N ALA A 14 -21.64 -19.41 -18.63
CA ALA A 14 -22.03 -18.35 -17.71
C ALA A 14 -20.80 -17.43 -17.55
N LEU A 15 -20.84 -16.28 -18.18
CA LEU A 15 -19.93 -15.16 -17.87
C LEU A 15 -20.23 -14.77 -16.43
N VAL A 16 -19.50 -15.35 -15.49
CA VAL A 16 -19.46 -14.84 -14.13
C VAL A 16 -18.92 -13.43 -14.24
N SER A 17 -19.79 -12.47 -14.12
CA SER A 17 -19.44 -11.06 -13.95
C SER A 17 -18.63 -10.99 -12.64
N CYS A 18 -17.31 -11.00 -12.74
CA CYS A 18 -16.43 -10.65 -11.63
C CYS A 18 -16.60 -9.15 -11.33
N GLY A 19 -17.70 -8.80 -10.68
CA GLY A 19 -17.92 -7.45 -10.15
C GLY A 19 -16.92 -7.17 -9.03
N ILE A 20 -16.44 -5.94 -8.96
CA ILE A 20 -15.65 -5.46 -7.82
C ILE A 20 -16.52 -5.63 -6.56
N PRO A 21 -16.03 -6.27 -5.49
CA PRO A 21 -16.78 -6.45 -4.26
C PRO A 21 -17.25 -5.11 -3.69
N LYS A 22 -18.47 -5.05 -3.21
CA LYS A 22 -18.94 -3.89 -2.43
C LYS A 22 -18.62 -4.14 -0.96
N PRO A 23 -17.98 -3.17 -0.28
CA PRO A 23 -17.74 -3.27 1.14
C PRO A 23 -19.04 -3.54 1.90
N SER A 24 -19.00 -4.49 2.84
CA SER A 24 -20.15 -4.85 3.69
C SER A 24 -20.41 -3.77 4.76
N ALA A 25 -21.48 -3.93 5.53
CA ALA A 25 -21.79 -3.04 6.64
C ALA A 25 -20.67 -2.93 7.69
N PHE A 26 -19.77 -3.93 7.77
CA PHE A 26 -18.59 -3.87 8.63
C PHE A 26 -17.72 -2.65 8.33
N TYR A 27 -17.51 -2.32 7.06
CA TYR A 27 -16.67 -1.21 6.61
C TYR A 27 -17.37 0.16 6.66
N GLN A 28 -18.66 0.18 6.98
CA GLN A 28 -19.49 1.40 6.98
C GLN A 28 -19.76 1.91 8.41
N GLN A 29 -19.09 1.36 9.42
CA GLN A 29 -19.25 1.81 10.79
C GLN A 29 -18.57 3.18 10.97
N PRO A 30 -19.22 4.12 11.69
CA PRO A 30 -18.66 5.45 11.90
C PRO A 30 -17.46 5.38 12.85
N VAL A 31 -16.60 6.41 12.78
CA VAL A 31 -15.52 6.63 13.74
C VAL A 31 -16.05 6.75 15.15
N THR A 32 -15.26 6.31 16.12
CA THR A 32 -15.62 6.40 17.54
C THR A 32 -15.25 7.74 18.18
N GLN A 33 -14.53 8.60 17.44
CA GLN A 33 -13.94 9.86 17.95
C GLN A 33 -12.96 9.60 19.11
N SER A 34 -12.37 8.42 19.15
CA SER A 34 -11.36 8.00 20.13
C SER A 34 -9.94 8.28 19.59
N ALA A 35 -8.94 7.91 20.39
CA ALA A 35 -7.55 8.03 19.96
C ALA A 35 -7.26 7.17 18.72
N PRO A 36 -6.36 7.61 17.82
CA PRO A 36 -5.94 6.82 16.66
C PRO A 36 -5.46 5.42 17.06
N GLY A 37 -5.83 4.40 16.28
CA GLY A 37 -5.59 2.99 16.58
C GLY A 37 -6.66 2.33 17.46
N THR A 38 -7.72 3.06 17.90
CA THR A 38 -8.84 2.45 18.61
C THR A 38 -9.65 1.56 17.67
N LEU A 39 -9.93 0.34 18.10
CA LEU A 39 -10.75 -0.60 17.33
C LEU A 39 -12.21 -0.16 17.30
N ILE A 40 -12.77 0.04 16.11
CA ILE A 40 -14.19 0.26 15.85
C ILE A 40 -14.91 -1.08 15.74
N GLY A 41 -14.28 -2.03 15.04
CA GLY A 41 -14.84 -3.36 14.80
C GLY A 41 -13.76 -4.41 14.60
N VAL A 42 -14.09 -5.65 15.00
CA VAL A 42 -13.22 -6.83 14.84
C VAL A 42 -14.07 -8.02 14.39
N GLN A 43 -13.59 -8.73 13.38
CA GLN A 43 -14.20 -9.98 12.92
C GLN A 43 -13.11 -11.01 12.66
N PRO A 44 -13.35 -12.32 12.90
CA PRO A 44 -12.46 -13.35 12.37
C PRO A 44 -12.28 -13.18 10.86
N TYR A 45 -11.06 -13.38 10.37
CA TYR A 45 -10.74 -13.34 8.95
C TYR A 45 -10.34 -14.74 8.48
N ASP A 46 -10.99 -15.23 7.43
CA ASP A 46 -10.72 -16.53 6.83
C ASP A 46 -10.37 -16.34 5.35
N PRO A 47 -9.41 -17.06 4.78
CA PRO A 47 -8.67 -18.14 5.40
C PRO A 47 -7.57 -17.64 6.34
N ALA A 48 -7.52 -18.24 7.53
CA ALA A 48 -6.36 -18.12 8.41
C ALA A 48 -5.18 -18.90 7.81
N ILE A 49 -3.96 -18.49 8.18
CA ILE A 49 -2.75 -19.24 7.80
C ILE A 49 -2.30 -20.14 8.95
N PRO A 50 -1.56 -21.24 8.67
CA PRO A 50 -1.02 -22.08 9.74
C PRO A 50 -0.22 -21.28 10.75
N GLY A 51 -0.50 -21.47 12.03
CA GLY A 51 0.21 -20.82 13.13
C GLY A 51 -0.25 -19.39 13.48
N ALA A 52 -1.31 -18.88 12.83
CA ALA A 52 -1.87 -17.57 13.17
C ALA A 52 -3.41 -17.60 13.26
N ALA A 53 -3.96 -16.81 14.16
CA ALA A 53 -5.31 -16.31 14.08
C ALA A 53 -5.34 -15.04 13.24
N ALA A 54 -6.34 -14.87 12.39
CA ALA A 54 -6.46 -13.67 11.54
C ALA A 54 -7.76 -12.91 11.90
N TYR A 55 -7.65 -11.60 11.93
CA TYR A 55 -8.74 -10.69 12.26
C TYR A 55 -8.86 -9.60 11.22
N ARG A 56 -10.04 -9.42 10.64
CA ARG A 56 -10.40 -8.20 9.95
C ARG A 56 -10.67 -7.13 11.00
N ILE A 57 -10.08 -5.99 10.87
CA ILE A 57 -10.23 -4.87 11.79
C ILE A 57 -10.76 -3.64 11.07
N LEU A 58 -11.51 -2.83 11.81
CA LEU A 58 -11.83 -1.45 11.48
C LEU A 58 -11.39 -0.62 12.69
N TYR A 59 -10.65 0.46 12.44
CA TYR A 59 -10.03 1.26 13.49
C TYR A 59 -10.07 2.76 13.17
N ASP A 60 -10.04 3.59 14.21
CA ASP A 60 -9.87 5.02 14.07
C ASP A 60 -8.44 5.35 13.61
N SER A 61 -8.31 6.19 12.61
CA SER A 61 -7.06 6.82 12.17
C SER A 61 -7.30 8.31 12.00
N THR A 62 -6.34 9.00 11.39
CA THR A 62 -6.36 10.46 11.26
C THR A 62 -6.03 10.86 9.83
N ASP A 63 -6.77 11.80 9.25
CA ASP A 63 -6.39 12.42 7.99
C ASP A 63 -5.26 13.45 8.19
N GLU A 64 -4.76 14.04 7.12
CA GLU A 64 -3.68 15.03 7.18
C GLU A 64 -4.07 16.33 7.92
N HIS A 65 -5.37 16.58 8.13
CA HIS A 65 -5.89 17.73 8.86
C HIS A 65 -6.19 17.45 10.33
N GLY A 66 -5.95 16.21 10.79
CA GLY A 66 -6.20 15.78 12.16
C GLY A 66 -7.64 15.35 12.43
N ALA A 67 -8.48 15.20 11.42
CA ALA A 67 -9.82 14.65 11.59
C ALA A 67 -9.79 13.13 11.69
N ALA A 68 -10.64 12.57 12.56
CA ALA A 68 -10.76 11.12 12.71
C ALA A 68 -11.43 10.50 11.48
N ILE A 69 -10.82 9.45 10.94
CA ILE A 69 -11.32 8.67 9.81
C ILE A 69 -11.30 7.16 10.11
N PRO A 70 -12.26 6.36 9.60
CA PRO A 70 -12.24 4.92 9.75
C PRO A 70 -11.31 4.29 8.71
N VAL A 71 -10.50 3.33 9.13
CA VAL A 71 -9.63 2.56 8.24
C VAL A 71 -9.78 1.08 8.51
N SER A 72 -9.79 0.26 7.46
CA SER A 72 -9.85 -1.19 7.57
C SER A 72 -8.49 -1.85 7.36
N GLY A 73 -8.40 -3.11 7.75
CA GLY A 73 -7.21 -3.93 7.53
C GLY A 73 -7.38 -5.35 8.04
N VAL A 74 -6.30 -6.11 7.99
CA VAL A 74 -6.23 -7.46 8.55
C VAL A 74 -5.00 -7.59 9.44
N VAL A 75 -5.17 -8.24 10.59
CA VAL A 75 -4.07 -8.53 11.51
C VAL A 75 -3.94 -10.03 11.69
N TYR A 76 -2.74 -10.54 11.54
CA TYR A 76 -2.37 -11.92 11.82
C TYR A 76 -1.64 -11.98 13.15
N VAL A 77 -2.19 -12.73 14.11
CA VAL A 77 -1.63 -12.91 15.45
C VAL A 77 -1.13 -14.34 15.60
N PRO A 78 0.17 -14.59 15.90
CA PRO A 78 0.67 -15.94 16.11
C PRO A 78 -0.07 -16.66 17.22
N THR A 79 -0.40 -17.96 17.02
CA THR A 79 -1.08 -18.79 18.04
C THR A 79 -0.11 -19.43 19.05
N ALA A 80 1.21 -19.43 18.77
CA ALA A 80 2.23 -19.83 19.72
C ALA A 80 2.21 -18.90 20.95
N PRO A 81 2.70 -19.29 22.14
CA PRO A 81 2.83 -18.38 23.28
C PRO A 81 3.67 -17.15 22.97
N PRO A 82 3.33 -15.95 23.49
CA PRO A 82 4.11 -14.76 23.28
C PRO A 82 5.49 -14.86 23.96
N PRO A 83 6.53 -14.21 23.37
CA PRO A 83 7.84 -14.13 24.02
C PRO A 83 7.79 -13.22 25.25
N PRO A 84 8.75 -13.34 26.19
CA PRO A 84 8.89 -12.37 27.26
C PRO A 84 9.04 -10.95 26.72
N GLY A 85 8.24 -10.02 27.22
CA GLY A 85 8.21 -8.62 26.75
C GLY A 85 7.22 -8.34 25.65
N GLY A 86 6.45 -9.34 25.21
CA GLY A 86 5.41 -9.20 24.18
C GLY A 86 5.93 -9.37 22.75
N ARG A 87 5.00 -9.48 21.80
CA ARG A 87 5.29 -9.66 20.37
C ARG A 87 5.66 -8.34 19.73
N ASN A 88 6.60 -8.38 18.79
CA ASN A 88 6.81 -7.25 17.89
C ASN A 88 5.75 -7.23 16.78
N ILE A 89 5.68 -6.13 16.07
CA ILE A 89 4.69 -5.93 15.00
C ILE A 89 5.42 -5.60 13.70
N VAL A 90 5.14 -6.34 12.65
CA VAL A 90 5.46 -5.96 11.27
C VAL A 90 4.23 -5.26 10.70
N ALA A 91 4.31 -3.94 10.52
CA ALA A 91 3.27 -3.14 9.90
C ALA A 91 3.46 -3.19 8.37
N TRP A 92 2.60 -3.97 7.70
CA TRP A 92 2.68 -4.15 6.25
C TRP A 92 1.91 -3.08 5.50
N ALA A 93 2.57 -2.48 4.53
CA ALA A 93 2.07 -1.47 3.62
C ALA A 93 2.06 -2.04 2.19
N HIS A 94 0.85 -2.28 1.66
CA HIS A 94 0.68 -2.98 0.38
C HIS A 94 0.96 -2.09 -0.84
N PRO A 95 1.34 -2.68 -2.00
CA PRO A 95 1.43 -1.95 -3.26
C PRO A 95 0.04 -1.56 -3.77
N THR A 96 0.00 -0.73 -4.80
CA THR A 96 -1.25 -0.27 -5.43
C THR A 96 -2.20 -1.42 -5.77
N THR A 97 -3.42 -1.35 -5.25
CA THR A 97 -4.52 -2.28 -5.56
C THR A 97 -5.67 -1.59 -6.30
N GLY A 98 -5.64 -0.27 -6.35
CA GLY A 98 -6.63 0.61 -6.94
C GLY A 98 -6.92 1.82 -6.06
N ALA A 99 -7.90 2.65 -6.46
CA ALA A 99 -8.26 3.87 -5.73
C ALA A 99 -9.75 3.91 -5.32
N ALA A 100 -10.47 2.81 -5.47
CA ALA A 100 -11.89 2.71 -5.14
C ALA A 100 -12.10 1.83 -3.88
N PRO A 101 -13.18 2.05 -3.10
CA PRO A 101 -13.44 1.27 -1.87
C PRO A 101 -13.41 -0.25 -2.08
N GLY A 102 -13.92 -0.74 -3.20
CA GLY A 102 -13.88 -2.16 -3.53
C GLY A 102 -12.49 -2.72 -3.79
N CYS A 103 -11.42 -1.90 -3.80
CA CYS A 103 -10.05 -2.35 -4.04
C CYS A 103 -9.29 -2.73 -2.75
N ALA A 104 -9.93 -2.64 -1.58
CA ALA A 104 -9.31 -2.99 -0.31
C ALA A 104 -8.75 -4.43 -0.32
N PRO A 105 -7.49 -4.64 0.09
CA PRO A 105 -6.91 -5.98 0.20
C PRO A 105 -7.68 -6.91 1.13
N SER A 106 -8.26 -6.40 2.20
CA SER A 106 -9.07 -7.19 3.13
C SER A 106 -10.34 -7.79 2.50
N LEU A 107 -10.76 -7.30 1.34
CA LEU A 107 -11.86 -7.85 0.52
C LEU A 107 -11.40 -8.93 -0.47
N ASN A 108 -10.10 -9.23 -0.58
CA ASN A 108 -9.59 -10.18 -1.58
C ASN A 108 -10.16 -11.59 -1.42
N PHE A 109 -10.50 -12.01 -0.21
CA PHE A 109 -11.17 -13.29 0.03
C PHE A 109 -12.54 -13.38 -0.68
N GLU A 110 -13.24 -12.24 -0.79
CA GLU A 110 -14.56 -12.17 -1.43
C GLU A 110 -14.46 -12.09 -2.97
N ARG A 111 -13.24 -12.04 -3.53
CA ARG A 111 -12.99 -11.92 -4.97
C ARG A 111 -12.77 -13.26 -5.63
N SER A 112 -13.53 -13.55 -6.67
CA SER A 112 -13.30 -14.72 -7.52
C SER A 112 -12.00 -14.56 -8.31
N GLY A 113 -11.03 -15.44 -8.05
CA GLY A 113 -9.73 -15.48 -8.76
C GLY A 113 -8.73 -14.40 -8.32
N GLY A 114 -8.95 -13.75 -7.18
CA GLY A 114 -7.97 -12.87 -6.54
C GLY A 114 -6.89 -13.68 -5.80
N ILE A 115 -5.70 -13.08 -5.67
CA ILE A 115 -4.66 -13.59 -4.77
C ILE A 115 -5.15 -13.34 -3.33
N SER A 116 -5.06 -14.32 -2.44
CA SER A 116 -5.42 -14.11 -1.03
C SER A 116 -4.53 -13.03 -0.41
N LEU A 117 -5.05 -12.31 0.57
CA LEU A 117 -4.23 -11.29 1.25
C LEU A 117 -2.98 -11.92 1.87
N ALA A 118 -3.10 -13.13 2.45
CA ALA A 118 -1.95 -13.85 3.00
C ALA A 118 -0.84 -14.12 1.97
N GLU A 119 -1.21 -14.46 0.73
CA GLU A 119 -0.25 -14.66 -0.37
C GLU A 119 0.33 -13.34 -0.89
N SER A 120 -0.38 -12.23 -0.70
CA SER A 120 0.04 -10.89 -1.14
C SER A 120 0.95 -10.18 -0.14
N ILE A 121 1.15 -10.73 1.08
CA ILE A 121 2.06 -10.18 2.09
C ILE A 121 3.40 -10.92 2.05
N PRO A 122 4.46 -10.34 1.42
CA PRO A 122 5.76 -10.99 1.35
C PRO A 122 6.35 -11.21 2.75
N GLY A 123 6.70 -12.47 3.04
CA GLY A 123 7.32 -12.86 4.31
C GLY A 123 6.34 -13.21 5.43
N LEU A 124 5.03 -13.11 5.25
CA LEU A 124 4.04 -13.37 6.30
C LEU A 124 4.27 -14.70 7.06
N PRO A 125 4.46 -15.87 6.43
CA PRO A 125 4.72 -17.10 7.17
C PRO A 125 5.97 -17.06 8.04
N ALA A 126 7.02 -16.37 7.58
CA ALA A 126 8.27 -16.25 8.33
C ALA A 126 8.12 -15.34 9.55
N PHE A 127 7.40 -14.22 9.43
CA PHE A 127 7.10 -13.33 10.56
C PHE A 127 6.25 -14.05 11.63
N ILE A 128 5.21 -14.77 11.19
CA ILE A 128 4.38 -15.57 12.11
C ILE A 128 5.21 -16.65 12.81
N ALA A 129 6.09 -17.34 12.08
CA ALA A 129 7.00 -18.35 12.68
C ALA A 129 8.01 -17.74 13.65
N ALA A 130 8.41 -16.48 13.47
CA ALA A 130 9.24 -15.73 14.40
C ALA A 130 8.48 -15.24 15.65
N GLY A 131 7.14 -15.35 15.65
CA GLY A 131 6.29 -14.91 16.76
C GLY A 131 5.84 -13.45 16.64
N ASP A 132 6.09 -12.80 15.49
CA ASP A 132 5.72 -11.43 15.24
C ASP A 132 4.27 -11.32 14.74
N ILE A 133 3.55 -10.29 15.20
CA ILE A 133 2.26 -9.91 14.64
C ILE A 133 2.49 -9.26 13.27
N VAL A 134 1.59 -9.51 12.31
CA VAL A 134 1.58 -8.76 11.05
C VAL A 134 0.28 -7.96 10.95
N ALA A 135 0.39 -6.63 10.96
CA ALA A 135 -0.71 -5.71 10.81
C ALA A 135 -0.68 -5.10 9.39
N ALA A 136 -1.66 -5.47 8.57
CA ALA A 136 -1.79 -5.02 7.19
C ALA A 136 -2.98 -4.06 7.07
N THR A 137 -2.70 -2.77 6.90
CA THR A 137 -3.72 -1.75 6.61
C THR A 137 -4.25 -1.90 5.19
N ASP A 138 -5.50 -1.49 4.94
CA ASP A 138 -6.03 -1.29 3.60
C ASP A 138 -5.77 0.13 3.06
N TYR A 139 -5.32 1.06 3.89
CA TYR A 139 -5.32 2.52 3.76
C TYR A 139 -6.72 3.14 3.82
N PRO A 140 -6.82 4.46 4.14
CA PRO A 140 -8.11 5.17 4.10
C PRO A 140 -8.76 5.08 2.73
N GLY A 141 -10.10 5.01 2.71
CA GLY A 141 -10.88 5.00 1.46
C GLY A 141 -10.85 3.68 0.68
N LEU A 142 -10.00 2.72 1.05
CA LEU A 142 -10.11 1.34 0.60
C LEU A 142 -10.93 0.54 1.63
N GLY A 143 -12.08 0.06 1.22
CA GLY A 143 -13.09 -0.55 2.11
C GLY A 143 -14.04 0.47 2.75
N THR A 144 -13.57 1.62 3.12
CA THR A 144 -14.32 2.70 3.78
C THR A 144 -14.81 3.76 2.78
N PRO A 145 -15.77 4.63 3.15
CA PRO A 145 -16.40 5.54 2.19
C PRO A 145 -15.59 6.80 1.83
N GLU A 146 -14.53 7.11 2.59
CA GLU A 146 -13.68 8.28 2.35
C GLU A 146 -12.94 8.16 0.99
N PRO A 147 -12.51 9.27 0.37
CA PRO A 147 -11.58 9.20 -0.75
C PRO A 147 -10.27 8.53 -0.34
N HIS A 148 -9.73 7.64 -1.20
CA HIS A 148 -8.43 7.04 -0.94
C HIS A 148 -7.31 8.07 -1.15
N PRO A 149 -6.44 8.34 -0.15
CA PRO A 149 -5.33 9.28 -0.26
C PRO A 149 -4.15 8.65 -1.02
N TYR A 150 -4.38 8.21 -2.27
CA TYR A 150 -3.41 7.49 -3.08
C TYR A 150 -2.10 8.27 -3.20
N LEU A 151 -1.01 7.72 -2.65
CA LEU A 151 0.31 8.36 -2.57
C LEU A 151 0.33 9.69 -1.78
N ILE A 152 -0.64 9.96 -0.91
CA ILE A 152 -0.57 11.04 0.07
C ILE A 152 0.15 10.52 1.32
N GLY A 153 1.45 10.84 1.40
CA GLY A 153 2.38 10.11 2.26
C GLY A 153 2.04 10.12 3.75
N ASN A 154 1.66 11.28 4.31
CA ASN A 154 1.35 11.38 5.74
C ASN A 154 0.11 10.56 6.12
N GLU A 155 -0.97 10.66 5.34
CA GLU A 155 -2.22 10.00 5.65
C GLU A 155 -2.11 8.48 5.54
N GLU A 156 -1.40 7.98 4.51
CA GLU A 156 -1.07 6.56 4.41
C GLU A 156 -0.18 6.10 5.57
N ALA A 157 0.82 6.90 5.98
CA ALA A 157 1.69 6.59 7.10
C ALA A 157 0.93 6.51 8.43
N TYR A 158 0.01 7.43 8.69
CA TYR A 158 -0.83 7.40 9.88
C TYR A 158 -1.64 6.10 9.96
N SER A 159 -2.24 5.68 8.86
CA SER A 159 -3.02 4.44 8.81
C SER A 159 -2.18 3.19 9.08
N ILE A 160 -0.90 3.16 8.64
CA ILE A 160 0.04 2.06 8.91
C ILE A 160 0.37 1.99 10.41
N ILE A 161 0.66 3.15 11.01
CA ILE A 161 0.98 3.26 12.44
C ILE A 161 -0.24 2.85 13.28
N ASP A 162 -1.42 3.30 12.90
CA ASP A 162 -2.65 3.03 13.65
C ASP A 162 -3.13 1.59 13.51
N ALA A 163 -2.86 0.92 12.37
CA ALA A 163 -3.04 -0.52 12.26
C ALA A 163 -2.15 -1.29 13.27
N ALA A 164 -0.90 -0.84 13.44
CA ALA A 164 0.01 -1.42 14.45
C ALA A 164 -0.48 -1.14 15.88
N ARG A 165 -1.02 0.06 16.16
CA ARG A 165 -1.66 0.37 17.45
C ARG A 165 -2.89 -0.51 17.71
N ALA A 166 -3.78 -0.62 16.72
CA ALA A 166 -4.99 -1.43 16.80
C ALA A 166 -4.69 -2.91 17.06
N ALA A 167 -3.63 -3.43 16.45
CA ALA A 167 -3.20 -4.82 16.64
C ALA A 167 -2.87 -5.15 18.10
N ARG A 168 -2.45 -4.19 18.92
CA ARG A 168 -2.14 -4.39 20.35
C ARG A 168 -3.36 -4.78 21.18
N HIS A 169 -4.54 -4.45 20.71
CA HIS A 169 -5.81 -4.66 21.44
C HIS A 169 -6.56 -5.91 21.00
N LEU A 170 -5.97 -6.73 20.14
CA LEU A 170 -6.59 -7.97 19.67
C LEU A 170 -6.40 -9.14 20.65
N PRO A 171 -7.32 -10.10 20.68
CA PRO A 171 -7.18 -11.29 21.50
C PRO A 171 -5.87 -12.04 21.23
N GLY A 172 -5.10 -12.33 22.28
CA GLY A 172 -3.82 -13.05 22.19
C GLY A 172 -2.67 -12.28 21.53
N ALA A 173 -2.85 -10.99 21.30
CA ALA A 173 -1.82 -10.14 20.69
C ALA A 173 -0.60 -10.01 21.61
N ASP A 174 -0.80 -9.67 22.88
CA ASP A 174 0.29 -9.46 23.86
C ASP A 174 1.49 -8.70 23.25
N ALA A 175 1.20 -7.59 22.56
CA ALA A 175 2.18 -6.86 21.78
C ALA A 175 3.02 -5.89 22.61
N SER A 176 4.32 -5.79 22.31
CA SER A 176 5.27 -4.91 23.01
C SER A 176 5.12 -3.43 22.65
N GLY A 177 4.46 -3.09 21.55
CA GLY A 177 4.43 -1.73 20.99
C GLY A 177 5.64 -1.39 20.14
N LYS A 178 6.62 -2.30 19.98
CA LYS A 178 7.72 -2.18 19.04
C LYS A 178 7.29 -2.67 17.65
N TYR A 179 7.56 -1.86 16.61
CA TYR A 179 7.18 -2.24 15.25
C TYR A 179 8.26 -1.89 14.22
N VAL A 180 8.22 -2.57 13.09
CA VAL A 180 8.92 -2.25 11.85
C VAL A 180 7.88 -2.02 10.78
N ALA A 181 8.01 -0.94 10.01
CA ALA A 181 7.20 -0.71 8.82
C ALA A 181 7.86 -1.38 7.61
N TRP A 182 7.11 -2.24 6.91
CA TRP A 182 7.55 -2.97 5.72
C TRP A 182 6.60 -2.70 4.57
N GLY A 183 7.10 -2.22 3.42
CA GLY A 183 6.23 -1.86 2.30
C GLY A 183 6.84 -2.11 0.93
N HIS A 184 5.96 -2.16 -0.09
CA HIS A 184 6.33 -2.32 -1.49
C HIS A 184 5.63 -1.26 -2.35
N SER A 185 6.34 -0.64 -3.30
CA SER A 185 5.77 0.32 -4.26
C SER A 185 5.08 1.49 -3.55
N GLN A 186 3.77 1.74 -3.75
CA GLN A 186 2.98 2.69 -2.96
C GLN A 186 3.25 2.53 -1.45
N GLY A 187 3.20 1.29 -0.94
CA GLY A 187 3.48 1.02 0.47
C GLY A 187 4.93 1.31 0.87
N ALA A 188 5.88 1.19 -0.05
CA ALA A 188 7.27 1.55 0.22
C ALA A 188 7.43 3.08 0.35
N GLN A 189 6.71 3.88 -0.45
CA GLN A 189 6.63 5.32 -0.29
C GLN A 189 6.00 5.66 1.07
N ALA A 190 4.86 5.05 1.41
CA ALA A 190 4.16 5.28 2.66
C ALA A 190 5.01 4.95 3.92
N VAL A 191 5.77 3.84 3.92
CA VAL A 191 6.65 3.52 5.06
C VAL A 191 7.83 4.47 5.20
N MET A 192 8.28 5.12 4.12
CA MET A 192 9.26 6.19 4.23
C MET A 192 8.69 7.39 5.00
N PHE A 193 7.41 7.72 4.81
CA PHE A 193 6.72 8.72 5.63
C PHE A 193 6.53 8.25 7.07
N VAL A 194 6.27 6.95 7.32
CA VAL A 194 6.27 6.41 8.70
C VAL A 194 7.59 6.75 9.40
N GLY A 195 8.73 6.59 8.70
CA GLY A 195 10.04 6.96 9.23
C GLY A 195 10.17 8.43 9.62
N GLN A 196 9.46 9.33 8.95
CA GLN A 196 9.53 10.77 9.17
C GLN A 196 8.58 11.27 10.27
N VAL A 197 7.41 10.60 10.45
CA VAL A 197 6.35 11.13 11.33
C VAL A 197 6.16 10.34 12.62
N SER A 198 6.71 9.13 12.72
CA SER A 198 6.38 8.17 13.78
C SER A 198 6.57 8.71 15.19
N LYS A 199 7.68 9.37 15.48
CA LYS A 199 7.97 9.86 16.84
C LYS A 199 7.02 10.95 17.29
N GLN A 200 6.64 11.84 16.37
CA GLN A 200 5.68 12.93 16.66
C GLN A 200 4.26 12.38 16.76
N TYR A 201 3.87 11.53 15.79
CA TYR A 201 2.52 11.01 15.68
C TYR A 201 2.22 9.89 16.67
N ALA A 202 3.21 9.05 16.97
CA ALA A 202 3.04 7.83 17.79
C ALA A 202 4.09 7.70 18.90
N PRO A 203 4.17 8.66 19.85
CA PRO A 203 5.14 8.60 20.96
C PRO A 203 4.90 7.40 21.90
N ASP A 204 3.75 6.74 21.81
CA ASP A 204 3.39 5.52 22.56
C ASP A 204 3.90 4.23 21.91
N MET A 205 4.46 4.33 20.70
CA MET A 205 5.01 3.22 19.91
C MET A 205 6.52 3.39 19.72
N THR A 206 7.21 2.29 19.43
CA THR A 206 8.63 2.33 19.14
C THR A 206 8.89 1.82 17.72
N LEU A 207 9.21 2.72 16.80
CA LEU A 207 9.64 2.36 15.44
C LEU A 207 11.07 1.81 15.50
N ALA A 208 11.25 0.53 15.22
CA ALA A 208 12.55 -0.13 15.23
C ALA A 208 13.29 -0.02 13.88
N GLY A 209 12.56 0.20 12.79
CA GLY A 209 13.13 0.37 11.47
C GLY A 209 12.07 0.50 10.37
N VAL A 210 12.51 0.94 9.20
CA VAL A 210 11.72 1.06 7.97
C VAL A 210 12.37 0.19 6.90
N ALA A 211 11.60 -0.69 6.27
CA ALA A 211 12.04 -1.50 5.13
C ALA A 211 11.15 -1.18 3.91
N ALA A 212 11.76 -0.71 2.83
CA ALA A 212 11.07 -0.23 1.65
C ALA A 212 11.58 -0.95 0.39
N ALA A 213 10.69 -1.65 -0.31
CA ALA A 213 10.99 -2.29 -1.59
C ALA A 213 10.44 -1.46 -2.74
N ALA A 214 11.32 -0.94 -3.59
CA ALA A 214 11.00 -0.10 -4.75
C ALA A 214 10.12 1.14 -4.41
N PRO A 215 10.58 2.05 -3.52
CA PRO A 215 9.80 3.20 -3.10
C PRO A 215 9.74 4.27 -4.20
N PRO A 216 8.54 4.68 -4.67
CA PRO A 216 8.39 5.95 -5.37
C PRO A 216 8.91 7.10 -4.51
N SER A 217 9.86 7.86 -5.01
CA SER A 217 10.60 8.84 -4.21
C SER A 217 10.69 10.23 -4.84
N ASP A 218 10.37 10.34 -6.13
CA ASP A 218 10.28 11.60 -6.87
C ASP A 218 8.99 11.58 -7.69
N LEU A 219 7.85 11.80 -7.00
CA LEU A 219 6.54 11.70 -7.63
C LEU A 219 6.37 12.69 -8.78
N LEU A 220 7.04 13.86 -8.69
CA LEU A 220 6.97 14.84 -9.76
C LEU A 220 7.53 14.27 -11.08
N ARG A 221 8.64 13.56 -11.03
CA ARG A 221 9.24 12.95 -12.22
C ARG A 221 8.61 11.61 -12.57
N GLU A 222 8.35 10.78 -11.56
CA GLU A 222 7.83 9.42 -11.75
C GLU A 222 6.39 9.41 -12.29
N LEU A 223 5.59 10.45 -11.98
CA LEU A 223 4.18 10.54 -12.38
C LEU A 223 3.91 11.58 -13.49
N THR A 224 4.92 12.30 -13.98
CA THR A 224 4.73 13.31 -15.04
C THR A 224 5.50 13.01 -16.34
N VAL A 225 6.55 12.18 -16.29
CA VAL A 225 7.38 11.80 -17.46
C VAL A 225 7.25 10.30 -17.72
N PRO A 226 7.08 9.84 -18.94
CA PRO A 226 5.91 10.00 -19.78
C PRO A 226 4.83 8.96 -19.45
N PHE A 227 3.62 9.38 -19.31
CA PHE A 227 2.43 8.49 -19.19
C PHE A 227 2.10 7.76 -20.51
N ASP A 228 3.08 7.47 -21.35
CA ASP A 228 2.85 6.86 -22.68
C ASP A 228 2.36 5.40 -22.62
N GLY A 229 2.52 4.74 -21.46
CA GLY A 229 2.05 3.38 -21.24
C GLY A 229 0.69 3.31 -20.53
N PRO A 230 -0.03 2.18 -20.65
CA PRO A 230 -1.31 1.98 -19.96
C PRO A 230 -1.19 2.10 -18.43
N SER A 231 -0.08 1.63 -17.84
CA SER A 231 0.14 1.72 -16.38
C SER A 231 0.29 3.16 -15.91
N GLY A 232 1.06 3.99 -16.61
CA GLY A 232 1.23 5.41 -16.27
C GLY A 232 -0.09 6.17 -16.29
N ARG A 233 -0.91 5.98 -17.35
CA ARG A 233 -2.24 6.60 -17.44
C ARG A 233 -3.19 6.13 -16.33
N LEU A 234 -3.10 4.87 -15.92
CA LEU A 234 -3.92 4.34 -14.82
C LEU A 234 -3.53 4.99 -13.49
N PHE A 235 -2.25 4.99 -13.16
CA PHE A 235 -1.75 5.60 -11.91
C PHE A 235 -2.00 7.11 -11.90
N GLY A 236 -1.83 7.78 -13.04
CA GLY A 236 -2.22 9.18 -13.18
C GLY A 236 -3.72 9.41 -12.95
N ALA A 237 -4.58 8.52 -13.47
CA ALA A 237 -6.01 8.62 -13.21
C ALA A 237 -6.33 8.47 -11.70
N TYR A 238 -5.63 7.58 -10.98
CA TYR A 238 -5.77 7.47 -9.53
C TYR A 238 -5.36 8.79 -8.85
N VAL A 239 -4.17 9.31 -9.12
CA VAL A 239 -3.66 10.55 -8.54
C VAL A 239 -4.60 11.72 -8.82
N TYR A 240 -4.87 12.03 -10.08
CA TYR A 240 -5.66 13.22 -10.42
C TYR A 240 -7.09 13.15 -9.89
N GLN A 241 -7.70 11.96 -9.87
CA GLN A 241 -9.02 11.76 -9.30
C GLN A 241 -9.03 11.97 -7.79
N THR A 242 -8.13 11.32 -7.05
CA THR A 242 -8.16 11.33 -5.59
C THR A 242 -7.62 12.65 -5.02
N TRP A 243 -6.52 13.17 -5.57
CA TRP A 243 -5.95 14.44 -5.11
C TRP A 243 -6.86 15.63 -5.42
N SER A 244 -7.55 15.61 -6.55
CA SER A 244 -8.57 16.61 -6.84
C SER A 244 -9.66 16.68 -5.77
N GLN A 245 -10.06 15.52 -5.22
CA GLN A 245 -11.07 15.45 -4.15
C GLN A 245 -10.51 15.87 -2.79
N ILE A 246 -9.31 15.40 -2.43
CA ILE A 246 -8.72 15.62 -1.11
C ILE A 246 -8.19 17.06 -1.01
N TYR A 247 -7.39 17.50 -1.96
CA TYR A 247 -6.82 18.86 -1.97
C TYR A 247 -7.75 19.94 -2.53
N GLN A 248 -8.99 19.57 -2.92
CA GLN A 248 -9.98 20.49 -3.50
C GLN A 248 -9.44 21.28 -4.72
N VAL A 249 -8.58 20.64 -5.52
CA VAL A 249 -8.03 21.20 -6.75
C VAL A 249 -8.87 20.75 -7.94
N PRO A 250 -9.34 21.67 -8.82
CA PRO A 250 -10.11 21.27 -9.99
C PRO A 250 -9.32 20.29 -10.88
N ILE A 251 -9.87 19.10 -11.12
CA ILE A 251 -9.23 18.09 -11.98
C ILE A 251 -9.00 18.63 -13.40
N THR A 252 -9.86 19.54 -13.85
CA THR A 252 -9.78 20.24 -15.16
C THR A 252 -8.59 21.18 -15.27
N SER A 253 -7.84 21.41 -14.19
CA SER A 253 -6.62 22.21 -14.26
C SER A 253 -5.48 21.49 -15.01
N VAL A 254 -5.54 20.15 -15.10
CA VAL A 254 -4.53 19.33 -15.80
C VAL A 254 -5.14 18.28 -16.73
N VAL A 255 -6.34 17.75 -16.41
CA VAL A 255 -7.03 16.72 -17.21
C VAL A 255 -7.91 17.39 -18.26
N ASP A 256 -7.79 16.96 -19.52
CA ASP A 256 -8.67 17.41 -20.61
C ASP A 256 -10.14 17.11 -20.23
N PRO A 257 -11.05 18.09 -20.35
CA PRO A 257 -12.46 17.91 -20.03
C PRO A 257 -13.12 16.71 -20.75
N ARG A 258 -12.64 16.36 -21.96
CA ARG A 258 -13.11 15.19 -22.73
C ARG A 258 -12.68 13.86 -22.13
N ALA A 259 -11.58 13.85 -21.35
CA ALA A 259 -11.05 12.66 -20.70
C ALA A 259 -11.67 12.37 -19.33
N ILE A 260 -12.32 13.32 -18.67
CA ILE A 260 -12.78 13.20 -17.28
C ILE A 260 -13.62 11.94 -17.02
N ALA A 261 -14.58 11.65 -17.91
CA ALA A 261 -15.41 10.46 -17.77
C ALA A 261 -14.60 9.14 -17.84
N ASN A 262 -13.51 9.11 -18.60
CA ASN A 262 -12.61 7.97 -18.70
C ASN A 262 -11.66 7.92 -17.49
N VAL A 263 -11.23 9.06 -16.96
CA VAL A 263 -10.46 9.14 -15.69
C VAL A 263 -11.29 8.54 -14.55
N HIS A 264 -12.54 8.94 -14.37
CA HIS A 264 -13.44 8.36 -13.36
C HIS A 264 -13.59 6.84 -13.52
N LYS A 265 -13.75 6.36 -14.79
CA LYS A 265 -13.84 4.91 -15.07
C LYS A 265 -12.55 4.17 -14.74
N ALA A 266 -11.39 4.76 -15.05
CA ALA A 266 -10.09 4.17 -14.76
C ALA A 266 -9.82 4.17 -13.24
N ALA A 267 -10.09 5.28 -12.56
CA ALA A 267 -9.91 5.40 -11.10
C ALA A 267 -10.82 4.44 -10.30
N ALA A 268 -11.94 4.02 -10.86
CA ALA A 268 -12.83 3.03 -10.26
C ALA A 268 -12.36 1.57 -10.46
N LYS A 269 -11.20 1.32 -11.11
CA LYS A 269 -10.69 -0.03 -11.37
C LYS A 269 -9.71 -0.48 -10.30
N CYS A 270 -9.81 -1.76 -9.92
CA CYS A 270 -8.82 -2.43 -9.10
C CYS A 270 -7.82 -3.19 -9.97
N ILE A 271 -6.67 -3.57 -9.38
CA ILE A 271 -5.60 -4.31 -10.06
C ILE A 271 -5.07 -5.50 -9.23
N SER A 272 -5.88 -6.05 -8.35
CA SER A 272 -5.50 -7.16 -7.45
C SER A 272 -5.73 -8.55 -8.05
N ALA A 273 -6.43 -8.65 -9.19
CA ALA A 273 -6.74 -9.91 -9.86
C ALA A 273 -6.51 -9.78 -11.37
N ALA A 274 -6.21 -10.90 -12.05
CA ALA A 274 -5.90 -10.90 -13.47
C ALA A 274 -6.99 -10.25 -14.34
N GLY A 275 -8.27 -10.54 -14.05
CA GLY A 275 -9.42 -9.92 -14.75
C GLY A 275 -9.55 -8.43 -14.49
N GLU A 276 -9.18 -7.97 -13.30
CA GLU A 276 -9.15 -6.56 -12.93
C GLU A 276 -8.05 -5.82 -13.68
N ILE A 277 -6.84 -6.41 -13.75
CA ILE A 277 -5.70 -5.85 -14.50
C ILE A 277 -6.05 -5.64 -15.97
N ILE A 278 -6.73 -6.62 -16.60
CA ILE A 278 -7.19 -6.48 -17.98
C ILE A 278 -8.23 -5.34 -18.09
N SER A 279 -9.20 -5.30 -17.18
CA SER A 279 -10.24 -4.26 -17.16
C SER A 279 -9.66 -2.86 -16.94
N ALA A 280 -8.68 -2.73 -16.04
CA ALA A 280 -7.97 -1.50 -15.77
C ALA A 280 -7.11 -1.06 -16.97
N GLY A 281 -6.43 -1.99 -17.62
CA GLY A 281 -5.66 -1.73 -18.83
C GLY A 281 -6.53 -1.22 -19.99
N LEU A 282 -7.72 -1.78 -20.18
CA LEU A 282 -8.68 -1.27 -21.17
C LEU A 282 -9.19 0.14 -20.82
N ALA A 283 -9.47 0.41 -19.55
CA ALA A 283 -9.87 1.73 -19.09
C ALA A 283 -8.75 2.77 -19.28
N ALA A 284 -7.51 2.41 -18.97
CA ALA A 284 -6.35 3.25 -19.18
C ALA A 284 -6.07 3.49 -20.68
N HIS A 285 -6.30 2.49 -21.54
CA HIS A 285 -6.19 2.66 -22.99
C HIS A 285 -7.19 3.70 -23.53
N ALA A 286 -8.39 3.79 -22.94
CA ALA A 286 -9.39 4.77 -23.32
C ALA A 286 -8.99 6.23 -23.00
N LEU A 287 -7.91 6.44 -22.25
CA LEU A 287 -7.27 7.74 -22.01
C LEU A 287 -6.29 8.16 -23.12
N ASN A 288 -6.06 7.32 -24.12
CA ASN A 288 -5.24 7.64 -25.28
C ASN A 288 -6.15 7.96 -26.49
N PRO A 289 -5.91 9.04 -27.27
CA PRO A 289 -4.79 9.99 -27.16
C PRO A 289 -5.07 11.20 -26.26
N VAL A 290 -6.22 11.28 -25.62
CA VAL A 290 -6.64 12.46 -24.84
C VAL A 290 -6.65 12.12 -23.37
N PHE A 291 -5.74 12.71 -22.60
CA PHE A 291 -5.67 12.56 -21.15
C PHE A 291 -5.41 13.90 -20.47
N LEU A 292 -4.19 14.45 -20.62
CA LEU A 292 -3.82 15.73 -20.03
C LEU A 292 -3.96 16.86 -21.06
N ASP A 293 -4.45 18.02 -20.60
CA ASP A 293 -4.53 19.26 -21.36
C ASP A 293 -3.39 20.22 -20.99
N HIS A 294 -2.99 20.16 -19.72
CA HIS A 294 -1.88 20.94 -19.20
C HIS A 294 -0.86 20.03 -18.48
N PRO A 295 0.45 20.32 -18.62
CA PRO A 295 1.47 19.54 -17.95
C PRO A 295 1.44 19.79 -16.45
N PRO A 296 1.21 18.75 -15.61
CA PRO A 296 1.06 18.93 -14.17
C PRO A 296 2.33 19.44 -13.49
N GLU A 297 3.51 19.15 -14.04
CA GLU A 297 4.79 19.62 -13.54
C GLU A 297 4.99 21.15 -13.62
N SER A 298 4.14 21.84 -14.39
CA SER A 298 4.18 23.30 -14.52
C SER A 298 2.85 24.00 -14.23
N THR A 299 1.82 23.24 -13.81
CA THR A 299 0.48 23.76 -13.53
C THR A 299 0.24 23.81 -12.01
N PRO A 300 0.29 24.99 -11.36
CA PRO A 300 0.00 25.08 -9.92
C PRO A 300 -1.44 24.65 -9.59
N PRO A 301 -1.65 23.96 -8.42
CA PRO A 301 -0.68 23.69 -7.37
C PRO A 301 0.03 22.34 -7.51
N TRP A 302 -0.18 21.57 -8.58
CA TRP A 302 0.25 20.20 -8.75
C TRP A 302 1.75 19.96 -8.48
N PRO A 303 2.70 20.81 -8.96
CA PRO A 303 4.12 20.58 -8.65
C PRO A 303 4.40 20.57 -7.14
N ALA A 304 3.79 21.49 -6.39
CA ALA A 304 3.96 21.54 -4.94
C ALA A 304 3.41 20.28 -4.26
N LEU A 305 2.24 19.80 -4.68
CA LEU A 305 1.62 18.59 -4.16
C LEU A 305 2.47 17.34 -4.44
N PHE A 306 3.03 17.20 -5.64
CA PHE A 306 3.95 16.11 -5.94
C PHE A 306 5.20 16.14 -5.08
N ILE A 307 5.79 17.31 -4.90
CA ILE A 307 6.96 17.50 -4.05
C ILE A 307 6.60 17.14 -2.60
N GLU A 308 5.53 17.67 -2.05
CA GLU A 308 5.07 17.42 -0.68
C GLU A 308 4.88 15.93 -0.39
N ASN A 309 4.36 15.18 -1.36
CA ASN A 309 4.10 13.75 -1.24
C ASN A 309 5.26 12.86 -1.72
N SER A 310 6.40 13.44 -2.07
CA SER A 310 7.66 12.71 -2.23
C SER A 310 8.37 12.59 -0.88
N PRO A 311 8.88 11.41 -0.46
CA PRO A 311 9.54 11.27 0.84
C PRO A 311 10.93 11.95 0.86
N GLY A 312 11.47 12.20 2.07
CA GLY A 312 12.82 12.74 2.25
C GLY A 312 12.89 14.21 2.65
N HIS A 313 11.75 14.83 3.01
CA HIS A 313 11.73 16.22 3.49
C HIS A 313 12.22 16.39 4.92
N SER A 314 12.20 15.34 5.72
CA SER A 314 12.75 15.29 7.07
C SER A 314 13.54 14.00 7.27
N PRO A 315 14.56 14.02 8.16
CA PRO A 315 15.31 12.82 8.48
C PRO A 315 14.42 11.73 9.03
N ALA A 316 14.66 10.48 8.64
CA ALA A 316 14.00 9.34 9.26
C ALA A 316 14.58 9.11 10.68
N GLU A 317 13.69 8.80 11.61
CA GLU A 317 14.03 8.65 13.03
C GLU A 317 14.45 7.22 13.41
N ALA A 318 14.45 6.29 12.44
CA ALA A 318 14.82 4.90 12.60
C ALA A 318 15.70 4.44 11.44
N PRO A 319 16.48 3.35 11.60
CA PRO A 319 17.25 2.78 10.51
C PRO A 319 16.37 2.39 9.32
N ILE A 320 16.90 2.58 8.12
CA ILE A 320 16.21 2.35 6.86
C ILE A 320 16.89 1.21 6.09
N LEU A 321 16.08 0.33 5.49
CA LEU A 321 16.50 -0.59 4.43
C LEU A 321 15.73 -0.21 3.16
N ILE A 322 16.45 0.12 2.09
CA ILE A 322 15.86 0.30 0.75
C ILE A 322 16.36 -0.82 -0.15
N ILE A 323 15.44 -1.49 -0.83
CA ILE A 323 15.75 -2.54 -1.80
C ILE A 323 15.13 -2.17 -3.14
N GLN A 324 15.95 -2.12 -4.20
CA GLN A 324 15.53 -1.73 -5.55
C GLN A 324 15.87 -2.82 -6.55
N GLY A 325 14.97 -3.10 -7.49
CA GLY A 325 15.26 -3.97 -8.62
C GLY A 325 15.90 -3.20 -9.77
N SER A 326 17.05 -3.66 -10.31
CA SER A 326 17.74 -2.94 -11.40
C SER A 326 17.01 -2.99 -12.75
N ALA A 327 16.05 -3.91 -12.92
CA ALA A 327 15.19 -3.98 -14.11
C ALA A 327 13.78 -3.39 -13.88
N ASP A 328 13.63 -2.57 -12.84
CA ASP A 328 12.37 -1.90 -12.53
C ASP A 328 12.09 -0.76 -13.54
N THR A 329 11.00 -0.90 -14.28
CA THR A 329 10.54 0.10 -15.27
C THR A 329 9.36 0.92 -14.77
N THR A 330 8.86 0.63 -13.58
CA THR A 330 7.74 1.35 -12.93
C THR A 330 8.28 2.42 -11.99
N VAL A 331 9.06 2.01 -11.00
CA VAL A 331 9.86 2.89 -10.14
C VAL A 331 11.31 2.76 -10.58
N GLN A 332 11.76 3.70 -11.41
CA GLN A 332 13.06 3.58 -12.08
C GLN A 332 14.21 3.72 -11.08
N PRO A 333 15.23 2.84 -11.11
CA PRO A 333 16.33 2.81 -10.15
C PRO A 333 17.06 4.16 -9.99
N GLN A 334 17.13 4.95 -11.06
CA GLN A 334 17.79 6.27 -11.03
C GLN A 334 17.16 7.23 -10.02
N TYR A 335 15.84 7.17 -9.80
CA TYR A 335 15.16 8.02 -8.81
C TYR A 335 15.44 7.52 -7.40
N THR A 336 15.43 6.19 -7.20
CA THR A 336 15.84 5.60 -5.93
C THR A 336 17.29 5.91 -5.58
N HIS A 337 18.22 5.89 -6.55
CA HIS A 337 19.63 6.30 -6.34
C HIS A 337 19.74 7.76 -5.88
N ALA A 338 19.02 8.68 -6.55
CA ALA A 338 19.00 10.08 -6.15
C ALA A 338 18.41 10.26 -4.73
N PHE A 339 17.38 9.50 -4.40
CA PHE A 339 16.77 9.51 -3.07
C PHE A 339 17.72 8.98 -1.98
N VAL A 340 18.40 7.87 -2.23
CA VAL A 340 19.46 7.34 -1.35
C VAL A 340 20.52 8.40 -1.08
N HIS A 341 20.98 9.10 -2.09
CA HIS A 341 21.91 10.23 -1.93
C HIS A 341 21.36 11.32 -1.01
N THR A 342 20.09 11.66 -1.17
CA THR A 342 19.42 12.65 -0.30
C THR A 342 19.40 12.19 1.15
N LEU A 343 18.99 10.94 1.41
CA LEU A 343 18.94 10.38 2.76
C LEU A 343 20.34 10.31 3.41
N CYS A 344 21.35 9.93 2.64
CA CYS A 344 22.74 9.90 3.11
C CYS A 344 23.25 11.31 3.47
N SER A 345 22.89 12.32 2.68
CA SER A 345 23.25 13.73 3.00
C SER A 345 22.58 14.24 4.28
N GLN A 346 21.46 13.64 4.66
CA GLN A 346 20.74 13.90 5.93
C GLN A 346 21.26 13.04 7.11
N HIS A 347 22.35 12.28 6.91
CA HIS A 347 22.93 11.39 7.90
C HIS A 347 21.98 10.26 8.37
N ALA A 348 21.08 9.79 7.49
CA ALA A 348 20.26 8.61 7.79
C ALA A 348 21.13 7.36 7.94
N THR A 349 20.78 6.50 8.89
CA THR A 349 21.34 5.14 8.96
C THR A 349 20.64 4.28 7.92
N LEU A 350 21.29 4.05 6.78
CA LEU A 350 20.68 3.47 5.59
C LEU A 350 21.46 2.28 5.05
N ASP A 351 20.75 1.18 4.81
CA ASP A 351 21.21 0.03 4.05
C ASP A 351 20.50 -0.01 2.69
N TYR A 352 21.21 0.34 1.62
CA TYR A 352 20.70 0.26 0.26
C TYR A 352 21.18 -1.01 -0.43
N GLN A 353 20.26 -1.74 -1.03
CA GLN A 353 20.52 -3.00 -1.73
C GLN A 353 19.88 -2.99 -3.13
N GLU A 354 20.65 -3.27 -4.17
CA GLU A 354 20.14 -3.40 -5.53
C GLU A 354 20.12 -4.86 -5.98
N LEU A 355 18.96 -5.33 -6.44
CA LEU A 355 18.74 -6.68 -6.93
C LEU A 355 18.88 -6.72 -8.46
N THR A 356 19.98 -7.28 -8.94
CA THR A 356 20.27 -7.34 -10.38
C THR A 356 19.18 -8.09 -11.18
N GLY A 357 18.66 -7.46 -12.22
CA GLY A 357 17.69 -8.05 -13.15
C GLY A 357 16.29 -8.25 -12.59
N VAL A 358 16.00 -7.73 -11.39
CA VAL A 358 14.69 -7.88 -10.75
C VAL A 358 13.75 -6.75 -11.21
N PRO A 359 12.57 -7.08 -11.76
CA PRO A 359 11.55 -6.11 -12.13
C PRO A 359 10.66 -5.72 -10.95
N HIS A 360 9.89 -4.63 -11.09
CA HIS A 360 9.06 -4.01 -10.05
C HIS A 360 8.21 -5.00 -9.23
N LEU A 361 7.35 -5.77 -9.90
CA LEU A 361 6.35 -6.62 -9.25
C LEU A 361 6.95 -7.74 -8.38
N SER A 362 8.19 -8.13 -8.63
CA SER A 362 8.85 -9.18 -7.85
C SER A 362 9.83 -8.65 -6.81
N THR A 363 10.06 -7.33 -6.75
CA THR A 363 11.08 -6.75 -5.87
C THR A 363 10.85 -7.14 -4.41
N ALA A 364 9.66 -6.95 -3.86
CA ALA A 364 9.39 -7.28 -2.46
C ALA A 364 9.58 -8.78 -2.14
N THR A 365 9.14 -9.69 -3.03
CA THR A 365 9.33 -11.12 -2.84
C THR A 365 10.79 -11.54 -2.96
N LYS A 366 11.53 -10.96 -3.92
CA LYS A 366 12.96 -11.22 -4.09
C LYS A 366 13.82 -10.57 -3.00
N ALA A 367 13.28 -9.57 -2.32
CA ALA A 367 13.91 -8.90 -1.18
C ALA A 367 13.90 -9.74 0.11
N LEU A 368 13.04 -10.74 0.25
CA LEU A 368 12.84 -11.48 1.51
C LEU A 368 14.12 -12.03 2.14
N PRO A 369 15.10 -12.58 1.39
CA PRO A 369 16.35 -13.03 1.97
C PRO A 369 17.17 -11.93 2.68
N LEU A 370 16.94 -10.66 2.32
CA LEU A 370 17.56 -9.49 2.94
C LEU A 370 16.63 -8.87 4.00
N ALA A 371 15.36 -8.70 3.69
CA ALA A 371 14.40 -7.99 4.53
C ALA A 371 14.09 -8.75 5.84
N ILE A 372 13.85 -10.08 5.78
CA ILE A 372 13.50 -10.86 6.98
C ILE A 372 14.60 -10.80 8.04
N PRO A 373 15.87 -11.14 7.75
CA PRO A 373 16.92 -11.06 8.75
C PRO A 373 17.21 -9.62 9.20
N TRP A 374 17.07 -8.64 8.31
CA TRP A 374 17.21 -7.23 8.67
C TRP A 374 16.15 -6.82 9.69
N ILE A 375 14.86 -7.11 9.44
CA ILE A 375 13.74 -6.82 10.35
C ILE A 375 13.95 -7.51 11.71
N ALA A 376 14.32 -8.79 11.73
CA ALA A 376 14.61 -9.52 12.95
C ALA A 376 15.74 -8.87 13.75
N ALA A 377 16.80 -8.40 13.10
CA ALA A 377 17.90 -7.69 13.72
C ALA A 377 17.47 -6.33 14.32
N ARG A 378 16.50 -5.63 13.71
CA ARG A 378 15.92 -4.40 14.29
C ARG A 378 15.13 -4.70 15.56
N PHE A 379 14.35 -5.77 15.56
CA PHE A 379 13.64 -6.20 16.75
C PHE A 379 14.59 -6.62 17.89
N ALA A 380 15.71 -7.24 17.55
CA ALA A 380 16.75 -7.60 18.51
C ALA A 380 17.59 -6.40 19.00
N GLY A 381 17.39 -5.20 18.46
CA GLY A 381 18.19 -4.02 18.84
C GLY A 381 19.64 -4.07 18.35
N THR A 382 19.96 -4.92 17.38
CA THR A 382 21.30 -5.00 16.78
C THR A 382 21.61 -3.72 16.00
N LYS A 383 22.86 -3.27 15.98
CA LYS A 383 23.27 -2.11 15.18
C LYS A 383 22.88 -2.31 13.71
N ALA A 384 22.24 -1.32 13.11
CA ALA A 384 21.84 -1.37 11.72
C ALA A 384 23.06 -1.31 10.79
N PRO A 385 23.06 -2.04 9.68
CA PRO A 385 23.96 -1.78 8.58
C PRO A 385 23.79 -0.34 8.08
N ASP A 386 24.89 0.25 7.61
CA ASP A 386 24.91 1.58 7.04
C ASP A 386 25.95 1.60 5.91
N ASN A 387 25.46 1.81 4.69
CA ASN A 387 26.31 1.91 3.51
C ASN A 387 26.22 3.29 2.84
N CYS A 388 25.79 4.30 3.57
CA CYS A 388 25.98 5.71 3.21
C CYS A 388 27.47 6.05 3.27
N THR A 389 28.27 5.48 2.40
CA THR A 389 29.67 5.91 2.26
C THR A 389 29.69 7.21 1.46
N GLY A 390 30.18 8.28 2.13
CA GLY A 390 30.42 9.58 1.53
C GLY A 390 31.43 9.54 0.38
#